data_7692e290e629f48c20994739e27b3b64
#
_entry.id   7692e290e629f48c20994739e27b3b64
#
_cell.length_a   1.000
_cell.length_b   1.000
_cell.length_c   1.000
_cell.angle_alpha   90.00
_cell.angle_beta   90.00
_cell.angle_gamma   90.00
#
_symmetry.space_group_name_H-M   'P 1'
#
loop_
_entity.id
_entity.type
_entity.pdbx_description
1 polymer ?
#
loop_
_entity_poly.entity_id
_entity_poly.type
_entity_poly.pdbx_seq_one_letter_code
_entity_poly.pdbx_strand_id
1 'polypeptide(L)'
;MKFTCKKNELEKNLQTALLSLSPKTMLPYLSFLLMEAENDKVTITSTDLEVSMRITFDASVKEGGKALIHGDLFGALTRVQEDKDITIEETGENIKIECGEFRAAVAKGNIQDYPQIPEPPEQKDKQIKITAMTLSEMLRKTGFSASRDEVRYVLCSEYFEVSKGSLTVVATDGKRLAAISREVQANKSLKATAIVPVKTINILQKVLSCCEEKEEITIVIMDNSIYFLSKNVSMSSRLIDGTYPDFRNVIPSSSKIKAEVQRDEVLRATVRASSLFQGGVPVQGTTIKYQLKKNKLTILAESAGFGKSEEEIPVVLSGGSVNISFNPGYVIDVLKHLSDSKVVLELTDSLNATVIKSSEDPDFTSLIMPMRA
;
A
#
# COMPACT_ATOMS: atom_id res chain seq x y z
N MET A 1 0.99 -2.67 36.56
CA MET A 1 1.06 -1.66 35.47
C MET A 1 0.01 -0.59 35.68
N LYS A 2 0.41 0.70 35.71
CA LYS A 2 -0.53 1.84 35.78
C LYS A 2 0.06 3.04 35.05
N PHE A 3 -0.70 3.59 34.08
CA PHE A 3 -0.32 4.80 33.37
C PHE A 3 -1.52 5.68 33.02
N THR A 4 -1.25 6.95 32.70
CA THR A 4 -2.24 7.95 32.29
C THR A 4 -1.72 8.68 31.05
N CYS A 5 -2.56 8.86 30.03
CA CYS A 5 -2.25 9.62 28.82
C CYS A 5 -3.46 10.37 28.30
N LYS A 6 -3.30 11.19 27.27
CA LYS A 6 -4.41 11.82 26.55
C LYS A 6 -5.18 10.76 25.76
N LYS A 7 -6.51 10.78 25.86
CA LYS A 7 -7.40 9.83 25.15
C LYS A 7 -7.16 9.85 23.64
N ASN A 8 -7.06 11.02 23.02
CA ASN A 8 -6.87 11.14 21.58
C ASN A 8 -5.52 10.58 21.12
N GLU A 9 -4.48 10.71 21.93
CA GLU A 9 -3.17 10.11 21.63
C GLU A 9 -3.24 8.59 21.70
N LEU A 10 -3.85 8.05 22.76
CA LEU A 10 -4.08 6.61 22.89
C LEU A 10 -4.92 6.07 21.72
N GLU A 11 -6.02 6.74 21.37
CA GLU A 11 -6.90 6.32 20.28
C GLU A 11 -6.17 6.26 18.93
N LYS A 12 -5.39 7.29 18.58
CA LYS A 12 -4.59 7.33 17.35
C LYS A 12 -3.62 6.15 17.29
N ASN A 13 -2.86 5.90 18.34
CA ASN A 13 -1.89 4.82 18.41
C ASN A 13 -2.56 3.44 18.42
N LEU A 14 -3.68 3.32 19.10
CA LEU A 14 -4.48 2.10 19.15
C LEU A 14 -5.08 1.74 17.79
N GLN A 15 -5.65 2.72 17.07
CA GLN A 15 -6.16 2.50 15.71
C GLN A 15 -5.07 1.96 14.77
N THR A 16 -3.84 2.45 14.90
CA THR A 16 -2.70 1.94 14.14
C THR A 16 -2.34 0.51 14.55
N ALA A 17 -2.28 0.22 15.86
CA ALA A 17 -1.99 -1.13 16.35
C ALA A 17 -3.03 -2.17 15.89
N LEU A 18 -4.31 -1.79 15.86
CA LEU A 18 -5.40 -2.68 15.43
C LEU A 18 -5.28 -3.12 13.96
N LEU A 19 -4.50 -2.44 13.11
CA LEU A 19 -4.32 -2.83 11.70
C LEU A 19 -3.64 -4.18 11.51
N SER A 20 -2.84 -4.64 12.47
CA SER A 20 -2.15 -5.94 12.42
C SER A 20 -2.80 -7.01 13.29
N LEU A 21 -4.00 -6.78 13.83
CA LEU A 21 -4.75 -7.83 14.52
C LEU A 21 -5.54 -8.68 13.52
N SER A 22 -5.78 -9.92 13.89
CA SER A 22 -6.64 -10.85 13.16
C SER A 22 -7.97 -11.04 13.92
N PRO A 23 -9.05 -10.33 13.55
CA PRO A 23 -10.31 -10.40 14.29
C PRO A 23 -11.00 -11.77 14.19
N LYS A 24 -10.64 -12.59 13.21
CA LYS A 24 -11.16 -13.94 12.99
C LYS A 24 -10.01 -14.94 12.95
N THR A 25 -9.51 -15.29 14.13
CA THR A 25 -8.39 -16.24 14.26
C THR A 25 -8.80 -17.42 15.10
N MET A 26 -8.23 -18.60 14.77
CA MET A 26 -8.31 -19.79 15.64
C MET A 26 -7.34 -19.72 16.82
N LEU A 27 -6.48 -18.70 16.86
CA LEU A 27 -5.48 -18.45 17.92
C LEU A 27 -5.92 -17.24 18.74
N PRO A 28 -6.61 -17.43 19.88
CA PRO A 28 -7.25 -16.32 20.62
C PRO A 28 -6.30 -15.17 20.99
N TYR A 29 -5.02 -15.46 21.26
CA TYR A 29 -4.03 -14.45 21.63
C TYR A 29 -3.74 -13.43 20.52
N LEU A 30 -4.03 -13.74 19.24
CA LEU A 30 -3.87 -12.81 18.11
C LEU A 30 -4.97 -11.74 18.06
N SER A 31 -5.96 -11.81 18.94
CA SER A 31 -6.97 -10.75 19.14
C SER A 31 -6.56 -9.77 20.24
N PHE A 32 -5.43 -10.01 20.90
CA PHE A 32 -4.96 -9.19 22.01
C PHE A 32 -3.82 -8.25 21.59
N LEU A 33 -3.76 -7.13 22.29
CA LEU A 33 -2.65 -6.17 22.28
C LEU A 33 -1.81 -6.40 23.51
N LEU A 34 -0.50 -6.48 23.36
CA LEU A 34 0.44 -6.41 24.47
C LEU A 34 0.76 -4.94 24.75
N MET A 35 0.42 -4.47 25.94
CA MET A 35 0.81 -3.16 26.45
C MET A 35 1.97 -3.31 27.42
N GLU A 36 2.99 -2.49 27.22
CA GLU A 36 4.17 -2.41 28.08
C GLU A 36 4.36 -0.96 28.50
N ALA A 37 4.36 -0.69 29.80
CA ALA A 37 4.56 0.64 30.36
C ALA A 37 5.87 0.71 31.12
N GLU A 38 6.78 1.60 30.71
CA GLU A 38 8.08 1.78 31.31
C GLU A 38 8.69 3.14 30.93
N ASN A 39 9.41 3.79 31.86
CA ASN A 39 10.19 5.01 31.61
C ASN A 39 9.36 6.14 30.94
N ASP A 40 8.16 6.42 31.47
CA ASP A 40 7.20 7.39 30.94
C ASP A 40 6.81 7.17 29.49
N LYS A 41 6.87 5.93 29.02
CA LYS A 41 6.41 5.49 27.70
C LYS A 41 5.52 4.27 27.80
N VAL A 42 4.60 4.19 26.85
CA VAL A 42 3.80 2.98 26.63
C VAL A 42 4.08 2.46 25.24
N THR A 43 4.36 1.18 25.15
CA THR A 43 4.48 0.45 23.88
C THR A 43 3.30 -0.48 23.73
N ILE A 44 2.58 -0.35 22.61
CA ILE A 44 1.51 -1.27 22.20
C ILE A 44 2.07 -2.16 21.10
N THR A 45 2.00 -3.47 21.32
CA THR A 45 2.44 -4.48 20.36
C THR A 45 1.25 -5.29 19.87
N SER A 46 1.19 -5.53 18.56
CA SER A 46 0.14 -6.33 17.90
C SER A 46 0.75 -7.19 16.80
N THR A 47 0.12 -8.33 16.51
CA THR A 47 0.56 -9.22 15.43
C THR A 47 -0.54 -10.17 14.99
N ASP A 48 -0.47 -10.57 13.71
CA ASP A 48 -1.20 -11.71 13.14
C ASP A 48 -0.24 -12.83 12.66
N LEU A 49 1.03 -12.80 13.12
CA LEU A 49 2.17 -13.67 12.78
C LEU A 49 2.77 -13.42 11.39
N GLU A 50 2.11 -12.68 10.52
CA GLU A 50 2.65 -12.24 9.24
C GLU A 50 3.16 -10.80 9.34
N VAL A 51 2.35 -9.93 9.94
CA VAL A 51 2.68 -8.54 10.21
C VAL A 51 2.68 -8.32 11.70
N SER A 52 3.71 -7.63 12.20
CA SER A 52 3.77 -7.22 13.60
C SER A 52 4.02 -5.72 13.67
N MET A 53 3.41 -5.08 14.67
CA MET A 53 3.62 -3.65 14.93
C MET A 53 3.94 -3.40 16.39
N ARG A 54 4.85 -2.46 16.63
CA ARG A 54 5.13 -1.85 17.91
C ARG A 54 4.99 -0.35 17.79
N ILE A 55 4.19 0.24 18.65
CA ILE A 55 3.90 1.67 18.65
C ILE A 55 4.20 2.20 20.02
N THR A 56 5.12 3.15 20.11
CA THR A 56 5.57 3.73 21.38
C THR A 56 5.15 5.19 21.45
N PHE A 57 4.56 5.61 22.57
CA PHE A 57 4.12 6.99 22.79
C PHE A 57 4.37 7.39 24.26
N ASP A 58 4.42 8.68 24.52
CA ASP A 58 4.66 9.22 25.85
C ASP A 58 3.41 9.10 26.74
N ALA A 59 3.60 8.70 28.00
CA ALA A 59 2.54 8.59 28.99
C ALA A 59 3.10 8.80 30.40
N SER A 60 2.29 9.25 31.34
CA SER A 60 2.68 9.31 32.75
C SER A 60 2.58 7.92 33.37
N VAL A 61 3.71 7.25 33.54
CA VAL A 61 3.78 5.88 34.09
C VAL A 61 3.99 5.94 35.59
N LYS A 62 2.97 5.51 36.35
CA LYS A 62 3.04 5.40 37.84
C LYS A 62 3.63 4.06 38.28
N GLU A 63 3.26 2.99 37.57
CA GLU A 63 3.74 1.63 37.82
C GLU A 63 4.05 0.95 36.49
N GLY A 64 5.29 0.54 36.30
CA GLY A 64 5.71 -0.22 35.15
C GLY A 64 5.09 -1.61 35.11
N GLY A 65 5.13 -2.26 33.94
CA GLY A 65 4.64 -3.62 33.78
C GLY A 65 4.07 -3.90 32.39
N LYS A 66 3.52 -5.11 32.23
CA LYS A 66 2.99 -5.62 30.97
C LYS A 66 1.60 -6.21 31.17
N ALA A 67 0.69 -5.97 30.25
CA ALA A 67 -0.64 -6.55 30.26
C ALA A 67 -1.15 -6.85 28.84
N LEU A 68 -1.95 -7.91 28.71
CA LEU A 68 -2.66 -8.24 27.48
C LEU A 68 -4.13 -7.78 27.58
N ILE A 69 -4.57 -7.01 26.60
CA ILE A 69 -5.95 -6.54 26.50
C ILE A 69 -6.54 -6.91 25.13
N HIS A 70 -7.80 -7.34 25.10
CA HIS A 70 -8.48 -7.63 23.84
C HIS A 70 -8.61 -6.36 23.00
N GLY A 71 -8.00 -6.37 21.78
CA GLY A 71 -7.80 -5.17 20.99
C GLY A 71 -9.08 -4.49 20.52
N ASP A 72 -10.00 -5.24 19.91
CA ASP A 72 -11.26 -4.68 19.41
C ASP A 72 -12.12 -4.10 20.55
N LEU A 73 -12.19 -4.79 21.70
CA LEU A 73 -12.91 -4.30 22.86
C LEU A 73 -12.27 -3.02 23.39
N PHE A 74 -10.96 -2.99 23.54
CA PHE A 74 -10.24 -1.81 24.01
C PHE A 74 -10.39 -0.64 23.05
N GLY A 75 -10.28 -0.89 21.73
CA GLY A 75 -10.53 0.12 20.72
C GLY A 75 -11.95 0.68 20.75
N ALA A 76 -12.97 -0.17 20.92
CA ALA A 76 -14.35 0.27 21.03
C ALA A 76 -14.58 1.14 22.29
N LEU A 77 -14.07 0.71 23.44
CA LEU A 77 -14.20 1.45 24.70
C LEU A 77 -13.47 2.81 24.65
N THR A 78 -12.29 2.88 24.04
CA THR A 78 -11.51 4.12 23.95
C THR A 78 -12.17 5.12 22.99
N ARG A 79 -12.70 4.66 21.85
CA ARG A 79 -13.27 5.52 20.79
C ARG A 79 -14.44 6.37 21.27
N VAL A 80 -15.30 5.85 22.13
CA VAL A 80 -16.53 6.53 22.58
C VAL A 80 -16.32 7.47 23.77
N GLN A 81 -15.09 7.59 24.28
CA GLN A 81 -14.79 8.46 25.40
C GLN A 81 -14.61 9.93 24.97
N GLU A 82 -14.88 10.85 25.91
CA GLU A 82 -14.54 12.26 25.74
C GLU A 82 -13.02 12.47 25.67
N ASP A 83 -12.59 13.58 25.09
CA ASP A 83 -11.15 13.95 25.02
C ASP A 83 -10.66 14.45 26.39
N LYS A 84 -10.40 13.50 27.26
CA LYS A 84 -9.87 13.71 28.63
C LYS A 84 -8.66 12.82 28.86
N ASP A 85 -8.06 12.94 30.02
CA ASP A 85 -7.04 11.97 30.45
C ASP A 85 -7.70 10.61 30.69
N ILE A 86 -7.07 9.58 30.14
CA ILE A 86 -7.47 8.19 30.33
C ILE A 86 -6.39 7.46 31.16
N THR A 87 -6.84 6.75 32.17
CA THR A 87 -5.98 5.96 33.06
C THR A 87 -6.24 4.48 32.83
N ILE A 88 -5.18 3.73 32.62
CA ILE A 88 -5.18 2.28 32.45
C ILE A 88 -4.42 1.67 33.64
N GLU A 89 -5.06 0.74 34.36
CA GLU A 89 -4.49 0.10 35.53
C GLU A 89 -4.75 -1.40 35.53
N GLU A 90 -3.71 -2.20 35.67
CA GLU A 90 -3.83 -3.64 35.88
C GLU A 90 -4.14 -3.93 37.36
N THR A 91 -5.20 -4.65 37.62
CA THR A 91 -5.63 -5.03 38.98
C THR A 91 -6.11 -6.47 39.01
N GLY A 92 -5.28 -7.35 39.60
CA GLY A 92 -5.57 -8.79 39.64
C GLY A 92 -5.77 -9.38 38.23
N GLU A 93 -6.94 -9.92 37.96
CA GLU A 93 -7.28 -10.53 36.66
C GLU A 93 -7.90 -9.54 35.66
N ASN A 94 -7.99 -8.26 36.00
CA ASN A 94 -8.65 -7.25 35.17
C ASN A 94 -7.72 -6.07 34.82
N ILE A 95 -8.07 -5.39 33.75
CA ILE A 95 -7.51 -4.09 33.38
C ILE A 95 -8.65 -3.08 33.57
N LYS A 96 -8.45 -2.12 34.46
CA LYS A 96 -9.35 -1.00 34.69
C LYS A 96 -9.05 0.12 33.70
N ILE A 97 -10.09 0.72 33.17
CA ILE A 97 -10.06 1.85 32.23
C ILE A 97 -10.90 2.96 32.86
N GLU A 98 -10.31 4.11 33.11
CA GLU A 98 -10.98 5.27 33.67
C GLU A 98 -10.78 6.49 32.78
N CYS A 99 -11.88 7.18 32.40
CA CYS A 99 -11.85 8.40 31.62
C CYS A 99 -13.01 9.32 32.07
N GLY A 100 -12.71 10.38 32.78
CA GLY A 100 -13.74 11.21 33.42
C GLY A 100 -14.62 10.40 34.36
N GLU A 101 -15.92 10.37 34.09
CA GLU A 101 -16.91 9.59 34.89
C GLU A 101 -17.01 8.12 34.43
N PHE A 102 -16.42 7.79 33.28
CA PHE A 102 -16.46 6.43 32.75
C PHE A 102 -15.48 5.51 33.49
N ARG A 103 -15.97 4.35 33.85
CA ARG A 103 -15.15 3.27 34.44
C ARG A 103 -15.54 1.94 33.85
N ALA A 104 -14.55 1.18 33.43
CA ALA A 104 -14.71 -0.20 32.95
C ALA A 104 -13.63 -1.09 33.57
N ALA A 105 -13.94 -2.37 33.69
CA ALA A 105 -12.98 -3.42 34.02
C ALA A 105 -13.13 -4.52 32.97
N VAL A 106 -12.04 -4.83 32.26
CA VAL A 106 -12.01 -5.87 31.23
C VAL A 106 -11.02 -6.96 31.65
N ALA A 107 -11.34 -8.22 31.34
CA ALA A 107 -10.45 -9.33 31.65
C ALA A 107 -9.13 -9.18 30.88
N LYS A 108 -8.01 -9.46 31.55
CA LYS A 108 -6.70 -9.51 30.91
C LYS A 108 -6.44 -10.88 30.28
N GLY A 109 -5.60 -10.92 29.23
CA GLY A 109 -5.09 -12.15 28.64
C GLY A 109 -3.87 -12.66 29.42
N ASN A 110 -3.47 -13.91 29.13
CA ASN A 110 -2.27 -14.50 29.68
C ASN A 110 -1.05 -14.12 28.82
N ILE A 111 -0.11 -13.39 29.38
CA ILE A 111 1.11 -12.90 28.67
C ILE A 111 1.97 -14.07 28.16
N GLN A 112 1.97 -15.21 28.83
CA GLN A 112 2.77 -16.37 28.44
C GLN A 112 2.35 -16.97 27.08
N ASP A 113 1.11 -16.75 26.69
CA ASP A 113 0.57 -17.23 25.42
C ASP A 113 0.91 -16.29 24.24
N TYR A 114 1.38 -15.06 24.52
CA TYR A 114 1.65 -14.07 23.48
C TYR A 114 2.99 -14.35 22.77
N PRO A 115 3.02 -14.34 21.43
CA PRO A 115 4.23 -14.65 20.68
C PRO A 115 5.35 -13.62 20.91
N GLN A 116 6.57 -14.08 20.91
CA GLN A 116 7.73 -13.19 20.90
C GLN A 116 7.87 -12.55 19.51
N ILE A 117 7.85 -11.24 19.47
CA ILE A 117 8.03 -10.46 18.24
C ILE A 117 9.49 -10.04 18.14
N PRO A 118 10.18 -10.39 17.04
CA PRO A 118 11.58 -10.03 16.83
C PRO A 118 11.79 -8.52 16.87
N GLU A 119 12.89 -8.11 17.49
CA GLU A 119 13.34 -6.72 17.44
C GLU A 119 13.89 -6.38 16.05
N PRO A 120 13.77 -5.12 15.60
CA PRO A 120 14.40 -4.69 14.37
C PRO A 120 15.93 -4.89 14.45
N PRO A 121 16.57 -5.40 13.39
CA PRO A 121 18.01 -5.60 13.39
C PRO A 121 18.77 -4.26 13.39
N GLU A 122 19.80 -4.12 14.20
CA GLU A 122 20.65 -2.91 14.28
C GLU A 122 21.68 -2.80 13.14
N GLN A 123 21.44 -3.38 11.98
CA GLN A 123 22.40 -3.42 10.87
C GLN A 123 22.38 -2.09 10.07
N LYS A 124 23.19 -1.14 10.47
CA LYS A 124 23.27 0.22 9.87
C LYS A 124 23.63 0.20 8.36
N ASP A 125 24.41 -0.76 7.94
CA ASP A 125 24.83 -0.95 6.53
C ASP A 125 23.72 -1.43 5.62
N LYS A 126 22.65 -2.01 6.17
CA LYS A 126 21.45 -2.46 5.45
C LYS A 126 20.27 -1.48 5.54
N GLN A 127 20.43 -0.36 6.20
CA GLN A 127 19.37 0.64 6.34
C GLN A 127 19.19 1.43 5.05
N ILE A 128 17.93 1.60 4.66
CA ILE A 128 17.48 2.40 3.54
C ILE A 128 16.56 3.47 4.10
N LYS A 129 16.88 4.75 3.89
CA LYS A 129 16.11 5.85 4.44
C LYS A 129 15.41 6.63 3.34
N ILE A 130 14.14 6.88 3.53
CA ILE A 130 13.25 7.55 2.59
C ILE A 130 12.19 8.34 3.37
N THR A 131 11.64 9.41 2.81
CA THR A 131 10.54 10.13 3.48
C THR A 131 9.22 9.36 3.40
N ALA A 132 8.36 9.54 4.40
CA ALA A 132 7.03 8.92 4.44
C ALA A 132 6.20 9.29 3.19
N MET A 133 6.25 10.56 2.76
CA MET A 133 5.57 11.02 1.56
C MET A 133 6.05 10.30 0.30
N THR A 134 7.37 10.20 0.10
CA THR A 134 7.94 9.55 -1.09
C THR A 134 7.61 8.06 -1.13
N LEU A 135 7.74 7.36 0.00
CA LEU A 135 7.38 5.94 0.08
C LEU A 135 5.89 5.72 -0.18
N SER A 136 5.02 6.52 0.44
CA SER A 136 3.57 6.46 0.23
C SER A 136 3.19 6.68 -1.25
N GLU A 137 3.84 7.64 -1.92
CA GLU A 137 3.65 7.89 -3.35
C GLU A 137 4.06 6.67 -4.19
N MET A 138 5.24 6.08 -3.92
CA MET A 138 5.72 4.90 -4.64
C MET A 138 4.71 3.74 -4.54
N LEU A 139 4.27 3.41 -3.32
CA LEU A 139 3.30 2.33 -3.08
C LEU A 139 1.95 2.60 -3.75
N ARG A 140 1.47 3.84 -3.70
CA ARG A 140 0.21 4.23 -4.33
C ARG A 140 0.28 4.12 -5.85
N LYS A 141 1.42 4.51 -6.46
CA LYS A 141 1.62 4.47 -7.92
C LYS A 141 1.87 3.06 -8.47
N THR A 142 2.15 2.05 -7.62
CA THR A 142 2.43 0.68 -8.07
C THR A 142 1.38 -0.33 -7.64
N GLY A 143 0.88 -0.26 -6.41
CA GLY A 143 0.06 -1.29 -5.77
C GLY A 143 -1.22 -1.66 -6.51
N PHE A 144 -1.81 -0.75 -7.29
CA PHE A 144 -2.99 -1.06 -8.11
C PHE A 144 -2.73 -2.12 -9.18
N SER A 145 -1.47 -2.34 -9.57
CA SER A 145 -1.07 -3.33 -10.58
C SER A 145 -0.84 -4.73 -10.02
N ALA A 146 -0.80 -4.90 -8.70
CA ALA A 146 -0.65 -6.21 -8.07
C ALA A 146 -1.82 -7.15 -8.39
N SER A 147 -1.54 -8.45 -8.44
CA SER A 147 -2.56 -9.49 -8.65
C SER A 147 -3.49 -9.62 -7.45
N ARG A 148 -4.74 -9.97 -7.73
CA ARG A 148 -5.71 -10.41 -6.72
C ARG A 148 -5.96 -11.92 -6.78
N ASP A 149 -5.26 -12.60 -7.66
CA ASP A 149 -5.37 -14.05 -7.88
C ASP A 149 -4.36 -14.77 -6.98
N GLU A 150 -4.83 -15.35 -5.89
CA GLU A 150 -4.01 -16.03 -4.87
C GLU A 150 -3.27 -17.26 -5.42
N VAL A 151 -3.70 -17.82 -6.55
CA VAL A 151 -2.97 -18.92 -7.22
C VAL A 151 -1.58 -18.44 -7.65
N ARG A 152 -1.46 -17.16 -8.01
CA ARG A 152 -0.20 -16.52 -8.35
C ARG A 152 0.31 -15.67 -7.18
N TYR A 153 0.47 -16.28 -6.02
CA TYR A 153 0.79 -15.63 -4.75
C TYR A 153 1.98 -14.66 -4.81
N VAL A 154 3.02 -14.97 -5.61
CA VAL A 154 4.18 -14.09 -5.82
C VAL A 154 3.77 -12.74 -6.43
N LEU A 155 2.72 -12.70 -7.27
CA LEU A 155 2.20 -11.47 -7.88
C LEU A 155 1.20 -10.72 -6.99
N CYS A 156 0.72 -11.35 -5.90
CA CYS A 156 -0.08 -10.68 -4.87
C CYS A 156 0.82 -9.85 -3.92
N SER A 157 1.77 -9.13 -4.49
CA SER A 157 2.83 -8.42 -3.79
C SER A 157 3.31 -7.19 -4.55
N GLU A 158 4.07 -6.35 -3.86
CA GLU A 158 4.96 -5.39 -4.48
C GLU A 158 6.41 -5.85 -4.31
N TYR A 159 7.17 -5.77 -5.38
CA TYR A 159 8.59 -6.12 -5.42
C TYR A 159 9.43 -4.89 -5.16
N PHE A 160 10.27 -4.97 -4.14
CA PHE A 160 11.24 -3.94 -3.75
C PHE A 160 12.62 -4.37 -4.22
N GLU A 161 13.34 -3.48 -4.86
CA GLU A 161 14.72 -3.69 -5.26
C GLU A 161 15.56 -2.47 -4.91
N VAL A 162 16.61 -2.68 -4.14
CA VAL A 162 17.58 -1.64 -3.79
C VAL A 162 18.88 -1.92 -4.50
N SER A 163 19.36 -0.95 -5.22
CA SER A 163 20.65 -1.01 -5.91
C SER A 163 21.18 0.38 -6.18
N LYS A 164 22.49 0.58 -5.97
CA LYS A 164 23.23 1.82 -6.29
C LYS A 164 22.63 3.09 -5.66
N GLY A 165 22.01 2.98 -4.47
CA GLY A 165 21.38 4.11 -3.79
C GLY A 165 20.01 4.49 -4.35
N SER A 166 19.36 3.62 -5.09
CA SER A 166 17.98 3.75 -5.57
C SER A 166 17.11 2.61 -5.06
N LEU A 167 15.88 2.93 -4.68
CA LEU A 167 14.81 1.97 -4.40
C LEU A 167 13.87 1.95 -5.60
N THR A 168 13.64 0.77 -6.15
CA THR A 168 12.62 0.51 -7.18
C THR A 168 11.51 -0.33 -6.58
N VAL A 169 10.26 0.10 -6.78
CA VAL A 169 9.05 -0.65 -6.38
C VAL A 169 8.28 -1.01 -7.63
N VAL A 170 7.88 -2.27 -7.74
CA VAL A 170 7.19 -2.82 -8.92
C VAL A 170 6.01 -3.68 -8.49
N ALA A 171 4.91 -3.57 -9.21
CA ALA A 171 3.79 -4.51 -9.10
C ALA A 171 3.28 -4.92 -10.48
N THR A 172 2.82 -6.16 -10.60
CA THR A 172 2.23 -6.70 -11.85
C THR A 172 1.24 -7.83 -11.54
N ASP A 173 0.23 -7.97 -12.39
CA ASP A 173 -0.68 -9.11 -12.44
C ASP A 173 -0.45 -10.01 -13.68
N GLY A 174 0.63 -9.73 -14.44
CA GLY A 174 0.97 -10.41 -15.69
C GLY A 174 0.23 -9.86 -16.92
N LYS A 175 -0.71 -8.92 -16.75
CA LYS A 175 -1.42 -8.23 -17.84
C LYS A 175 -1.17 -6.72 -17.84
N ARG A 176 -0.72 -6.19 -16.74
CA ARG A 176 -0.28 -4.82 -16.53
C ARG A 176 0.88 -4.79 -15.54
N LEU A 177 1.60 -3.70 -15.52
CA LEU A 177 2.73 -3.48 -14.63
C LEU A 177 2.81 -1.99 -14.30
N ALA A 178 3.21 -1.68 -13.07
CA ALA A 178 3.65 -0.35 -12.68
C ALA A 178 4.98 -0.45 -11.94
N ALA A 179 5.91 0.44 -12.27
CA ALA A 179 7.24 0.52 -11.68
C ALA A 179 7.59 1.97 -11.41
N ILE A 180 8.23 2.23 -10.29
CA ILE A 180 8.71 3.55 -9.91
C ILE A 180 10.05 3.42 -9.20
N SER A 181 10.98 4.35 -9.47
CA SER A 181 12.28 4.40 -8.83
C SER A 181 12.48 5.74 -8.14
N ARG A 182 13.13 5.74 -6.98
CA ARG A 182 13.51 6.95 -6.25
C ARG A 182 14.90 6.79 -5.65
N GLU A 183 15.66 7.87 -5.64
CA GLU A 183 16.90 7.94 -4.88
C GLU A 183 16.61 7.83 -3.38
N VAL A 184 17.44 7.06 -2.68
CA VAL A 184 17.32 6.83 -1.24
C VAL A 184 18.68 6.97 -0.56
N GLN A 185 18.65 7.31 0.72
CA GLN A 185 19.87 7.29 1.53
C GLN A 185 20.14 5.85 1.95
N ALA A 186 21.08 5.21 1.27
CA ALA A 186 21.51 3.85 1.54
C ALA A 186 22.99 3.68 1.17
N ASN A 187 23.61 2.64 1.70
CA ASN A 187 24.94 2.24 1.23
C ASN A 187 24.87 1.93 -0.27
N LYS A 188 25.69 2.62 -1.09
CA LYS A 188 25.70 2.44 -2.55
C LYS A 188 26.07 1.01 -3.01
N SER A 189 26.75 0.26 -2.16
CA SER A 189 27.06 -1.16 -2.41
C SER A 189 25.93 -2.10 -2.04
N LEU A 190 24.89 -1.61 -1.30
CA LEU A 190 23.76 -2.41 -0.89
C LEU A 190 22.99 -2.87 -2.12
N LYS A 191 22.78 -4.19 -2.19
CA LYS A 191 21.88 -4.84 -3.13
C LYS A 191 20.95 -5.73 -2.31
N ALA A 192 19.69 -5.46 -2.36
CA ALA A 192 18.67 -6.23 -1.65
C ALA A 192 17.36 -6.24 -2.42
N THR A 193 16.62 -7.33 -2.32
CA THR A 193 15.30 -7.49 -2.93
C THR A 193 14.32 -8.04 -1.91
N ALA A 194 13.05 -7.69 -2.05
CA ALA A 194 12.00 -8.18 -1.19
C ALA A 194 10.68 -8.30 -1.96
N ILE A 195 9.95 -9.41 -1.75
CA ILE A 195 8.60 -9.61 -2.28
C ILE A 195 7.64 -9.37 -1.10
N VAL A 196 7.06 -8.17 -1.07
CA VAL A 196 6.26 -7.68 0.07
C VAL A 196 4.78 -7.92 -0.19
N PRO A 197 4.08 -8.68 0.66
CA PRO A 197 2.64 -8.98 0.46
C PRO A 197 1.79 -7.72 0.34
N VAL A 198 0.77 -7.70 -0.54
CA VAL A 198 -0.19 -6.58 -0.67
C VAL A 198 -0.88 -6.27 0.65
N LYS A 199 -1.14 -7.26 1.50
CA LYS A 199 -1.66 -7.05 2.86
C LYS A 199 -0.75 -6.12 3.67
N THR A 200 0.54 -6.39 3.66
CA THR A 200 1.57 -5.57 4.32
C THR A 200 1.59 -4.15 3.76
N ILE A 201 1.57 -4.01 2.44
CA ILE A 201 1.54 -2.71 1.75
C ILE A 201 0.31 -1.89 2.15
N ASN A 202 -0.87 -2.51 2.20
CA ASN A 202 -2.10 -1.84 2.61
C ASN A 202 -2.06 -1.34 4.07
N ILE A 203 -1.44 -2.10 4.97
CA ILE A 203 -1.21 -1.69 6.35
C ILE A 203 -0.19 -0.55 6.40
N LEU A 204 0.94 -0.70 5.70
CA LEU A 204 1.99 0.30 5.63
C LEU A 204 1.48 1.64 5.10
N GLN A 205 0.65 1.66 4.05
CA GLN A 205 0.05 2.89 3.54
C GLN A 205 -0.79 3.61 4.59
N LYS A 206 -1.53 2.88 5.44
CA LYS A 206 -2.29 3.46 6.55
C LYS A 206 -1.35 4.01 7.63
N VAL A 207 -0.27 3.31 7.95
CA VAL A 207 0.76 3.80 8.89
C VAL A 207 1.39 5.09 8.35
N LEU A 208 1.80 5.11 7.08
CA LEU A 208 2.40 6.28 6.43
C LEU A 208 1.45 7.48 6.38
N SER A 209 0.13 7.26 6.26
CA SER A 209 -0.86 8.36 6.30
C SER A 209 -0.97 9.03 7.67
N CYS A 210 -0.46 8.41 8.73
CA CYS A 210 -0.40 8.98 10.09
C CYS A 210 0.93 9.67 10.39
N CYS A 211 1.96 9.50 9.53
CA CYS A 211 3.27 10.13 9.66
C CYS A 211 3.25 11.56 9.10
N GLU A 212 4.20 12.38 9.55
CA GLU A 212 4.46 13.67 8.89
C GLU A 212 5.08 13.42 7.50
N GLU A 213 4.76 14.26 6.51
CA GLU A 213 5.22 14.08 5.12
C GLU A 213 6.74 13.91 4.99
N LYS A 214 7.50 14.67 5.78
CA LYS A 214 8.97 14.66 5.79
C LYS A 214 9.57 13.70 6.81
N GLU A 215 8.76 12.95 7.55
CA GLU A 215 9.24 11.96 8.50
C GLU A 215 10.09 10.92 7.78
N GLU A 216 11.26 10.62 8.35
CA GLU A 216 12.17 9.60 7.81
C GLU A 216 11.66 8.20 8.17
N ILE A 217 11.48 7.37 7.16
CA ILE A 217 11.19 5.95 7.30
C ILE A 217 12.48 5.18 7.00
N THR A 218 12.90 4.36 7.94
CA THR A 218 14.02 3.44 7.74
C THR A 218 13.48 2.07 7.34
N ILE A 219 13.90 1.57 6.20
CA ILE A 219 13.58 0.23 5.70
C ILE A 219 14.78 -0.67 5.90
N VAL A 220 14.57 -1.88 6.43
CA VAL A 220 15.62 -2.91 6.55
C VAL A 220 15.09 -4.20 5.94
N ILE A 221 15.77 -4.69 4.90
CA ILE A 221 15.44 -5.94 4.21
C ILE A 221 16.35 -7.04 4.74
N MET A 222 15.73 -8.12 5.22
CA MET A 222 16.38 -9.34 5.68
C MET A 222 15.95 -10.51 4.78
N ASP A 223 16.51 -11.69 4.97
CA ASP A 223 16.28 -12.85 4.10
C ASP A 223 14.79 -13.24 3.99
N ASN A 224 14.05 -13.18 5.10
CA ASN A 224 12.65 -13.61 5.16
C ASN A 224 11.69 -12.56 5.76
N SER A 225 12.18 -11.36 6.02
CA SER A 225 11.40 -10.31 6.66
C SER A 225 11.84 -8.92 6.20
N ILE A 226 10.93 -7.97 6.29
CA ILE A 226 11.18 -6.54 6.05
C ILE A 226 10.70 -5.75 7.25
N TYR A 227 11.43 -4.70 7.58
CA TYR A 227 11.10 -3.77 8.68
C TYR A 227 10.93 -2.37 8.13
N PHE A 228 9.92 -1.67 8.64
CA PHE A 228 9.64 -0.26 8.38
C PHE A 228 9.61 0.46 9.73
N LEU A 229 10.55 1.37 9.93
CA LEU A 229 10.76 2.04 11.20
C LEU A 229 10.53 3.54 11.00
N SER A 230 9.67 4.12 11.81
CA SER A 230 9.46 5.56 11.94
C SER A 230 9.83 6.00 13.37
N LYS A 231 9.58 7.26 13.70
CA LYS A 231 9.87 7.80 15.04
C LYS A 231 9.19 7.01 16.16
N ASN A 232 7.94 6.61 15.94
CA ASN A 232 7.07 6.03 16.97
C ASN A 232 6.56 4.62 16.60
N VAL A 233 6.74 4.18 15.36
CA VAL A 233 6.21 2.91 14.86
C VAL A 233 7.33 2.03 14.32
N SER A 234 7.38 0.81 14.78
CA SER A 234 8.17 -0.27 14.20
C SER A 234 7.22 -1.32 13.66
N MET A 235 7.19 -1.48 12.35
CA MET A 235 6.40 -2.48 11.63
C MET A 235 7.34 -3.51 11.03
N SER A 236 7.05 -4.79 11.22
CA SER A 236 7.74 -5.89 10.53
C SER A 236 6.74 -6.75 9.76
N SER A 237 7.20 -7.34 8.66
CA SER A 237 6.43 -8.29 7.87
C SER A 237 7.27 -9.44 7.37
N ARG A 238 6.67 -10.61 7.28
CA ARG A 238 7.23 -11.73 6.51
C ARG A 238 7.21 -11.42 5.04
N LEU A 239 8.25 -11.86 4.33
CA LEU A 239 8.34 -11.78 2.87
C LEU A 239 7.72 -13.03 2.23
N ILE A 240 7.25 -12.88 1.00
CA ILE A 240 6.85 -14.01 0.17
C ILE A 240 8.12 -14.68 -0.33
N ASP A 241 8.24 -15.98 -0.11
CA ASP A 241 9.31 -16.79 -0.69
C ASP A 241 9.03 -17.07 -2.16
N GLY A 242 10.05 -16.95 -3.01
CA GLY A 242 9.93 -17.19 -4.44
C GLY A 242 10.80 -16.26 -5.30
N THR A 243 10.59 -16.35 -6.60
CA THR A 243 11.27 -15.50 -7.59
C THR A 243 10.25 -14.59 -8.25
N TYR A 244 10.43 -13.28 -8.11
CA TYR A 244 9.63 -12.31 -8.84
C TYR A 244 10.00 -12.31 -10.32
N PRO A 245 9.03 -12.22 -11.27
CA PRO A 245 9.32 -12.18 -12.69
C PRO A 245 10.25 -11.02 -13.06
N ASP A 246 11.15 -11.25 -14.03
CA ASP A 246 11.98 -10.16 -14.55
C ASP A 246 11.13 -9.16 -15.34
N PHE A 247 10.71 -8.14 -14.65
CA PHE A 247 9.81 -7.10 -15.16
C PHE A 247 10.45 -6.22 -16.24
N ARG A 248 11.79 -6.15 -16.29
CA ARG A 248 12.49 -5.32 -17.26
C ARG A 248 12.35 -5.85 -18.68
N ASN A 249 12.23 -7.15 -18.82
CA ASN A 249 12.08 -7.82 -20.12
C ASN A 249 10.75 -7.54 -20.81
N VAL A 250 9.73 -7.10 -20.07
CA VAL A 250 8.41 -6.81 -20.64
C VAL A 250 8.22 -5.32 -20.98
N ILE A 251 9.11 -4.45 -20.53
CA ILE A 251 9.08 -3.02 -20.85
C ILE A 251 9.73 -2.80 -22.22
N PRO A 252 8.98 -2.30 -23.23
CA PRO A 252 9.54 -2.05 -24.56
C PRO A 252 10.70 -1.05 -24.51
N SER A 253 11.81 -1.38 -25.14
CA SER A 253 12.99 -0.50 -25.22
C SER A 253 12.82 0.69 -26.17
N SER A 254 11.83 0.62 -27.07
CA SER A 254 11.51 1.70 -28.01
C SER A 254 10.02 1.70 -28.38
N SER A 255 9.51 2.86 -28.72
CA SER A 255 8.15 3.06 -29.22
C SER A 255 8.19 3.70 -30.61
N LYS A 256 7.29 3.30 -31.49
CA LYS A 256 7.13 3.88 -32.85
C LYS A 256 6.10 5.02 -32.87
N ILE A 257 5.17 4.99 -31.95
CA ILE A 257 4.03 5.90 -31.87
C ILE A 257 4.00 6.50 -30.48
N LYS A 258 3.90 7.82 -30.38
CA LYS A 258 3.73 8.54 -29.13
C LYS A 258 2.53 9.46 -29.23
N ALA A 259 1.65 9.39 -28.24
CA ALA A 259 0.48 10.25 -28.14
C ALA A 259 0.49 10.94 -26.76
N GLU A 260 0.68 12.25 -26.75
CA GLU A 260 0.51 13.08 -25.57
C GLU A 260 -0.94 13.52 -25.49
N VAL A 261 -1.57 13.34 -24.32
CA VAL A 261 -3.00 13.58 -24.13
C VAL A 261 -3.27 14.10 -22.71
N GLN A 262 -4.35 14.89 -22.56
CA GLN A 262 -4.81 15.35 -21.26
C GLN A 262 -5.32 14.14 -20.45
N ARG A 263 -4.71 13.90 -19.29
CA ARG A 263 -5.02 12.74 -18.42
C ARG A 263 -6.51 12.66 -18.07
N ASP A 264 -7.09 13.78 -17.64
CA ASP A 264 -8.49 13.82 -17.19
C ASP A 264 -9.49 13.60 -18.33
N GLU A 265 -9.15 14.01 -19.55
CA GLU A 265 -10.01 13.77 -20.73
C GLU A 265 -10.06 12.28 -21.07
N VAL A 266 -8.89 11.61 -21.15
CA VAL A 266 -8.83 10.17 -21.39
C VAL A 266 -9.48 9.38 -20.25
N LEU A 267 -9.24 9.77 -19.01
CA LEU A 267 -9.84 9.11 -17.85
C LEU A 267 -11.38 9.18 -17.94
N ARG A 268 -11.94 10.38 -18.11
CA ARG A 268 -13.39 10.57 -18.17
C ARG A 268 -14.01 9.83 -19.35
N ALA A 269 -13.41 9.91 -20.53
CA ALA A 269 -13.91 9.21 -21.72
C ALA A 269 -13.85 7.69 -21.56
N THR A 270 -12.74 7.17 -20.99
CA THR A 270 -12.64 5.73 -20.71
C THR A 270 -13.67 5.26 -19.68
N VAL A 271 -13.95 6.06 -18.65
CA VAL A 271 -15.00 5.77 -17.67
C VAL A 271 -16.37 5.77 -18.34
N ARG A 272 -16.71 6.79 -19.17
CA ARG A 272 -17.98 6.82 -19.90
C ARG A 272 -18.14 5.63 -20.82
N ALA A 273 -17.10 5.30 -21.62
CA ALA A 273 -17.10 4.14 -22.48
C ALA A 273 -17.31 2.83 -21.72
N SER A 274 -16.69 2.70 -20.56
CA SER A 274 -16.82 1.51 -19.70
C SER A 274 -18.22 1.34 -19.09
N SER A 275 -19.00 2.41 -18.98
CA SER A 275 -20.38 2.37 -18.42
C SER A 275 -21.37 1.60 -19.30
N LEU A 276 -21.05 1.34 -20.58
CA LEU A 276 -21.84 0.46 -21.44
C LEU A 276 -21.79 -1.02 -21.00
N PHE A 277 -20.85 -1.38 -20.12
CA PHE A 277 -20.77 -2.75 -19.64
C PHE A 277 -21.54 -2.88 -18.33
N GLN A 278 -22.25 -3.96 -18.19
CA GLN A 278 -23.23 -4.19 -17.11
C GLN A 278 -22.64 -3.88 -15.71
N GLY A 279 -23.30 -2.99 -14.97
CA GLY A 279 -22.91 -2.60 -13.61
C GLY A 279 -21.78 -1.57 -13.51
N GLY A 280 -21.28 -1.01 -14.61
CA GLY A 280 -20.18 0.00 -14.58
C GLY A 280 -18.83 -0.55 -14.11
N VAL A 281 -18.77 -1.82 -13.69
CA VAL A 281 -17.54 -2.52 -13.31
C VAL A 281 -17.04 -3.31 -14.50
N PRO A 282 -15.81 -3.09 -14.97
CA PRO A 282 -15.23 -3.86 -16.06
C PRO A 282 -15.17 -5.35 -15.71
N VAL A 283 -16.00 -6.16 -16.39
CA VAL A 283 -15.96 -7.62 -16.24
C VAL A 283 -14.75 -8.16 -16.99
N GLN A 284 -14.20 -9.27 -16.51
CA GLN A 284 -13.10 -9.96 -17.21
C GLN A 284 -13.51 -10.28 -18.65
N GLY A 285 -12.75 -9.77 -19.65
CA GLY A 285 -13.09 -9.90 -21.07
C GLY A 285 -13.70 -8.67 -21.72
N THR A 286 -14.09 -7.65 -20.95
CA THR A 286 -14.60 -6.37 -21.46
C THR A 286 -13.47 -5.59 -22.14
N THR A 287 -13.71 -5.10 -23.36
CA THR A 287 -12.70 -4.35 -24.13
C THR A 287 -13.22 -3.01 -24.61
N ILE A 288 -12.37 -2.01 -24.57
CA ILE A 288 -12.53 -0.74 -25.25
C ILE A 288 -11.45 -0.60 -26.34
N LYS A 289 -11.78 0.03 -27.45
CA LYS A 289 -10.86 0.22 -28.56
C LYS A 289 -10.41 1.67 -28.62
N TYR A 290 -9.10 1.86 -28.67
CA TYR A 290 -8.43 3.14 -28.88
C TYR A 290 -7.95 3.21 -30.32
N GLN A 291 -8.38 4.26 -31.04
CA GLN A 291 -7.94 4.54 -32.42
C GLN A 291 -7.17 5.86 -32.40
N LEU A 292 -5.87 5.78 -32.60
CA LEU A 292 -4.99 6.96 -32.73
C LEU A 292 -4.76 7.27 -34.19
N LYS A 293 -5.25 8.43 -34.67
CA LYS A 293 -5.12 8.86 -36.07
C LYS A 293 -5.32 10.37 -36.19
N LYS A 294 -4.51 11.04 -37.02
CA LYS A 294 -4.65 12.46 -37.35
C LYS A 294 -4.81 13.39 -36.13
N ASN A 295 -3.97 13.22 -35.13
CA ASN A 295 -4.03 14.00 -33.87
C ASN A 295 -5.34 13.86 -33.09
N LYS A 296 -6.02 12.74 -33.24
CA LYS A 296 -7.22 12.36 -32.48
C LYS A 296 -7.03 10.98 -31.86
N LEU A 297 -7.52 10.82 -30.63
CA LEU A 297 -7.80 9.57 -30.02
C LEU A 297 -9.29 9.33 -29.99
N THR A 298 -9.78 8.34 -30.74
CA THR A 298 -11.16 7.90 -30.67
C THR A 298 -11.27 6.70 -29.77
N ILE A 299 -12.11 6.79 -28.75
CA ILE A 299 -12.39 5.73 -27.78
C ILE A 299 -13.74 5.13 -28.13
N LEU A 300 -13.74 3.83 -28.44
CA LEU A 300 -14.90 3.08 -28.86
C LEU A 300 -15.22 1.98 -27.87
N ALA A 301 -16.47 1.85 -27.51
CA ALA A 301 -16.98 0.70 -26.75
C ALA A 301 -18.25 0.17 -27.45
N GLU A 302 -18.36 -1.16 -27.49
CA GLU A 302 -19.56 -1.84 -28.03
C GLU A 302 -19.91 -2.97 -27.06
N SER A 303 -21.18 -2.98 -26.66
CA SER A 303 -21.74 -4.01 -25.80
C SER A 303 -23.00 -4.59 -26.43
N ALA A 304 -23.00 -5.91 -26.63
CA ALA A 304 -24.17 -6.60 -27.18
C ALA A 304 -25.40 -6.38 -26.26
N GLY A 305 -26.47 -5.86 -26.84
CA GLY A 305 -27.72 -5.57 -26.12
C GLY A 305 -27.79 -4.21 -25.40
N PHE A 306 -26.64 -3.49 -25.20
CA PHE A 306 -26.61 -2.20 -24.54
C PHE A 306 -26.27 -1.02 -25.45
N GLY A 307 -25.58 -1.27 -26.59
CA GLY A 307 -25.30 -0.25 -27.57
C GLY A 307 -23.83 0.04 -27.81
N LYS A 308 -23.57 1.21 -28.40
CA LYS A 308 -22.23 1.66 -28.78
C LYS A 308 -21.96 3.05 -28.20
N SER A 309 -20.70 3.33 -27.92
CA SER A 309 -20.21 4.64 -27.52
C SER A 309 -18.97 4.97 -28.32
N GLU A 310 -18.91 6.22 -28.79
CA GLU A 310 -17.76 6.77 -29.51
C GLU A 310 -17.49 8.17 -28.99
N GLU A 311 -16.23 8.43 -28.62
CA GLU A 311 -15.80 9.74 -28.15
C GLU A 311 -14.43 10.09 -28.72
N GLU A 312 -14.25 11.30 -29.24
CA GLU A 312 -13.02 11.82 -29.80
C GLU A 312 -12.35 12.81 -28.83
N ILE A 313 -11.05 12.63 -28.63
CA ILE A 313 -10.21 13.48 -27.77
C ILE A 313 -9.03 13.99 -28.61
N PRO A 314 -8.68 15.28 -28.54
CA PRO A 314 -7.47 15.80 -29.15
C PRO A 314 -6.21 15.23 -28.52
N VAL A 315 -5.23 14.87 -29.33
CA VAL A 315 -3.93 14.39 -28.89
C VAL A 315 -2.81 14.98 -29.73
N VAL A 316 -1.62 15.12 -29.18
CA VAL A 316 -0.41 15.40 -29.97
C VAL A 316 0.18 14.04 -30.35
N LEU A 317 0.01 13.65 -31.60
CA LEU A 317 0.42 12.36 -32.14
C LEU A 317 1.71 12.47 -32.94
N SER A 318 2.70 11.67 -32.61
CA SER A 318 3.90 11.45 -33.41
C SER A 318 4.04 9.98 -33.80
N GLY A 319 4.55 9.71 -34.99
CA GLY A 319 4.62 8.36 -35.57
C GLY A 319 3.38 8.01 -36.40
N GLY A 320 3.00 6.75 -36.39
CA GLY A 320 1.91 6.22 -37.23
C GLY A 320 0.54 6.25 -36.55
N SER A 321 -0.47 5.71 -37.28
CA SER A 321 -1.78 5.42 -36.68
C SER A 321 -1.83 4.00 -36.15
N VAL A 322 -2.63 3.78 -35.08
CA VAL A 322 -2.82 2.45 -34.49
C VAL A 322 -4.24 2.28 -33.96
N ASN A 323 -4.75 1.05 -34.06
CA ASN A 323 -5.96 0.60 -33.38
C ASN A 323 -5.56 -0.46 -32.36
N ILE A 324 -5.90 -0.25 -31.10
CA ILE A 324 -5.52 -1.14 -30.02
C ILE A 324 -6.69 -1.28 -29.03
N SER A 325 -6.84 -2.45 -28.45
CA SER A 325 -7.91 -2.72 -27.48
C SER A 325 -7.35 -2.98 -26.10
N PHE A 326 -8.02 -2.42 -25.07
CA PHE A 326 -7.61 -2.56 -23.67
C PHE A 326 -8.77 -3.03 -22.79
N ASN A 327 -8.41 -3.61 -21.65
CA ASN A 327 -9.33 -3.66 -20.52
C ASN A 327 -9.46 -2.24 -19.93
N PRO A 328 -10.68 -1.65 -19.92
CA PRO A 328 -10.87 -0.28 -19.43
C PRO A 328 -10.44 -0.08 -17.98
N GLY A 329 -10.62 -1.09 -17.12
CA GLY A 329 -10.21 -1.03 -15.72
C GLY A 329 -8.71 -0.79 -15.55
N TYR A 330 -7.89 -1.42 -16.39
CA TYR A 330 -6.44 -1.22 -16.33
C TYR A 330 -6.01 0.20 -16.70
N VAL A 331 -6.64 0.77 -17.75
CA VAL A 331 -6.39 2.16 -18.13
C VAL A 331 -6.85 3.13 -17.05
N ILE A 332 -8.07 2.92 -16.53
CA ILE A 332 -8.65 3.75 -15.46
C ILE A 332 -7.76 3.72 -14.20
N ASP A 333 -7.28 2.54 -13.81
CA ASP A 333 -6.46 2.39 -12.62
C ASP A 333 -5.14 3.17 -12.75
N VAL A 334 -4.43 3.05 -13.88
CA VAL A 334 -3.20 3.84 -14.11
C VAL A 334 -3.50 5.33 -14.03
N LEU A 335 -4.50 5.81 -14.80
CA LEU A 335 -4.80 7.24 -14.90
C LEU A 335 -5.27 7.85 -13.58
N LYS A 336 -5.96 7.08 -12.72
CA LYS A 336 -6.37 7.53 -11.37
C LYS A 336 -5.21 7.72 -10.41
N HIS A 337 -4.12 6.96 -10.59
CA HIS A 337 -2.98 7.02 -9.69
C HIS A 337 -1.89 8.00 -10.14
N LEU A 338 -2.02 8.59 -11.34
CA LEU A 338 -1.21 9.71 -11.79
C LEU A 338 -1.84 11.04 -11.37
N SER A 339 -1.00 11.99 -10.98
CA SER A 339 -1.40 13.36 -10.63
C SER A 339 -1.16 14.37 -11.74
N ASP A 340 -0.44 13.96 -12.76
CA ASP A 340 -0.06 14.78 -13.92
C ASP A 340 -1.27 15.31 -14.69
N SER A 341 -1.11 16.50 -15.26
CA SER A 341 -2.11 17.05 -16.18
C SER A 341 -2.14 16.32 -17.52
N LYS A 342 -0.98 15.84 -17.97
CA LYS A 342 -0.78 15.14 -19.23
C LYS A 342 -0.10 13.79 -19.02
N VAL A 343 -0.40 12.85 -19.91
CA VAL A 343 0.25 11.54 -19.99
C VAL A 343 0.70 11.25 -21.39
N VAL A 344 1.73 10.43 -21.54
CA VAL A 344 2.25 9.98 -22.82
C VAL A 344 1.97 8.49 -22.98
N LEU A 345 1.21 8.15 -24.03
CA LEU A 345 1.00 6.78 -24.46
C LEU A 345 2.09 6.43 -25.49
N GLU A 346 2.93 5.48 -25.19
CA GLU A 346 3.98 4.98 -26.08
C GLU A 346 3.61 3.59 -26.57
N LEU A 347 3.49 3.44 -27.92
CA LEU A 347 3.04 2.21 -28.55
C LEU A 347 4.03 1.79 -29.64
N THR A 348 4.09 0.48 -29.89
CA THR A 348 4.85 -0.08 -31.03
C THR A 348 3.88 -0.49 -32.15
N ASP A 349 2.83 -1.20 -31.79
CA ASP A 349 1.77 -1.68 -32.69
C ASP A 349 0.54 -2.09 -31.85
N SER A 350 -0.41 -2.82 -32.47
CA SER A 350 -1.64 -3.27 -31.81
C SER A 350 -1.52 -4.53 -30.93
N LEU A 351 -0.38 -5.20 -30.94
CA LEU A 351 -0.16 -6.50 -30.27
C LEU A 351 0.82 -6.41 -29.11
N ASN A 352 1.66 -5.40 -29.12
CA ASN A 352 2.65 -5.18 -28.08
C ASN A 352 2.11 -4.31 -26.94
N ALA A 353 2.72 -4.43 -25.78
CA ALA A 353 2.34 -3.65 -24.61
C ALA A 353 2.43 -2.14 -24.88
N THR A 354 1.44 -1.41 -24.37
CA THR A 354 1.45 0.05 -24.37
C THR A 354 2.05 0.53 -23.06
N VAL A 355 3.02 1.43 -23.16
CA VAL A 355 3.60 2.10 -22.00
C VAL A 355 2.88 3.41 -21.78
N ILE A 356 2.44 3.65 -20.55
CA ILE A 356 1.87 4.92 -20.09
C ILE A 356 2.89 5.57 -19.16
N LYS A 357 3.38 6.73 -19.59
CA LYS A 357 4.34 7.53 -18.82
C LYS A 357 3.72 8.77 -18.25
N SER A 358 4.17 9.15 -17.09
CA SER A 358 3.99 10.48 -16.55
C SER A 358 4.76 11.49 -17.40
N SER A 359 4.18 12.67 -17.63
CA SER A 359 4.91 13.77 -18.27
C SER A 359 5.83 14.52 -17.29
N GLU A 360 5.56 14.40 -15.99
CA GLU A 360 6.24 15.12 -14.90
C GLU A 360 7.18 14.22 -14.07
N ASP A 361 7.01 12.90 -14.18
CA ASP A 361 7.75 11.89 -13.40
C ASP A 361 8.40 10.85 -14.33
N PRO A 362 9.62 11.09 -14.81
CA PRO A 362 10.32 10.20 -15.75
C PRO A 362 10.68 8.83 -15.13
N ASP A 363 10.73 8.75 -13.81
CA ASP A 363 11.09 7.52 -13.09
C ASP A 363 9.87 6.62 -12.83
N PHE A 364 8.68 7.04 -13.24
CA PHE A 364 7.47 6.23 -13.25
C PHE A 364 7.21 5.64 -14.63
N THR A 365 6.90 4.35 -14.67
CA THR A 365 6.48 3.64 -15.89
C THR A 365 5.34 2.69 -15.56
N SER A 366 4.27 2.77 -16.34
CA SER A 366 3.22 1.76 -16.32
C SER A 366 3.06 1.13 -17.70
N LEU A 367 2.65 -0.12 -17.72
CA LEU A 367 2.48 -0.92 -18.92
C LEU A 367 1.16 -1.65 -18.87
N ILE A 368 0.45 -1.69 -20.01
CA ILE A 368 -0.80 -2.44 -20.18
C ILE A 368 -0.66 -3.33 -21.42
N MET A 369 -0.95 -4.62 -21.25
CA MET A 369 -1.04 -5.55 -22.37
C MET A 369 -2.33 -5.33 -23.13
N PRO A 370 -2.29 -5.29 -24.48
CA PRO A 370 -3.50 -5.19 -25.28
C PRO A 370 -4.34 -6.47 -25.18
N MET A 371 -5.62 -6.30 -25.36
CA MET A 371 -6.56 -7.42 -25.50
C MET A 371 -6.76 -7.76 -26.98
N ARG A 372 -6.83 -9.05 -27.27
CA ARG A 372 -7.23 -9.51 -28.61
C ARG A 372 -8.72 -9.18 -28.77
N ALA A 373 -9.03 -8.38 -29.79
CA ALA A 373 -10.41 -8.07 -30.19
C ALA A 373 -11.04 -9.25 -30.94
#